data_94fc477e2b26394ee8136e0c0e0cd929
#
_entry.id   94fc477e2b26394ee8136e0c0e0cd929
#
_cell.length_a   1.000
_cell.length_b   1.000
_cell.length_c   1.000
_cell.angle_alpha   90.00
_cell.angle_beta   90.00
_cell.angle_gamma   90.00
#
_symmetry.space_group_name_H-M   'P 1'
#
loop_
_entity.id
_entity.type
_entity.pdbx_description
1 polymer ?
#
loop_
_entity_poly.entity_id
_entity_poly.type
_entity_poly.pdbx_seq_one_letter_code
_entity_poly.pdbx_strand_id
1 'polypeptide(L)'
;MSAEQSSTQPDPNANPATSPAADPAQEENQLAQSLSASMGANMRRTANGDVDILHAIGGWRGLVESSLPAVAFLVLFTVTKELNLSLIAALAAAGVFTLIRLVQGSKLVSALTGLVGVAICAFAAYRTGNASDYFVVGFWTNGVYILAYLLSMLVRWPLMGLIFAVIRGEALSWRQNPVRLRQYMLATWIITVLMMLRLAVQVPLYFANNVEALGATRLIMGLPLYALGVWLAWRVSAPEEAPVSEDPEADETAEAADTAETTEVDGSESR
;
A
#
# COMPACT_ATOMS: atom_id res chain seq x y z
N MET A 1 21.07 -63.98 22.65
CA MET A 1 22.10 -63.36 21.80
C MET A 1 21.73 -61.93 21.70
N SER A 2 22.13 -61.24 22.55
CA SER A 2 22.88 -60.07 23.00
C SER A 2 22.86 -58.98 21.94
N ALA A 3 22.04 -57.92 22.17
CA ALA A 3 22.16 -56.62 21.50
C ALA A 3 22.74 -55.65 22.52
N GLU A 4 23.94 -55.20 22.22
CA GLU A 4 24.76 -54.27 22.97
C GLU A 4 24.21 -52.83 22.81
N GLN A 5 23.70 -52.27 23.91
CA GLN A 5 23.36 -50.87 24.06
C GLN A 5 24.65 -50.07 24.28
N SER A 6 25.14 -49.35 23.25
CA SER A 6 26.16 -48.33 23.40
C SER A 6 25.58 -47.08 24.01
N SER A 7 25.80 -46.89 25.32
CA SER A 7 25.50 -45.68 26.05
C SER A 7 26.58 -44.62 25.77
N THR A 8 26.27 -43.66 24.95
CA THR A 8 27.15 -42.47 24.73
C THR A 8 26.99 -41.54 25.93
N GLN A 9 27.98 -41.57 26.83
CA GLN A 9 28.13 -40.66 27.96
C GLN A 9 28.46 -39.25 27.49
N PRO A 10 27.77 -38.19 27.98
CA PRO A 10 28.11 -36.81 27.55
C PRO A 10 29.44 -36.39 28.17
N ASP A 11 30.24 -35.73 27.33
CA ASP A 11 31.54 -35.18 27.68
C ASP A 11 31.39 -34.03 28.68
N PRO A 12 31.96 -34.08 29.89
CA PRO A 12 31.80 -33.02 30.90
C PRO A 12 32.61 -31.75 30.61
N ASN A 13 33.26 -31.64 29.48
CA ASN A 13 34.12 -30.49 29.12
C ASN A 13 33.61 -29.68 27.91
N ALA A 14 32.35 -29.83 27.54
CA ALA A 14 31.73 -28.97 26.53
C ALA A 14 31.53 -27.55 27.13
N ASN A 15 32.40 -26.65 26.71
CA ASN A 15 32.37 -25.23 27.06
C ASN A 15 31.10 -24.58 26.49
N PRO A 16 30.16 -23.99 27.29
CA PRO A 16 28.92 -23.43 26.82
C PRO A 16 29.06 -21.98 26.29
N ALA A 17 30.21 -21.61 25.76
CA ALA A 17 30.44 -20.23 25.34
C ALA A 17 31.10 -20.15 23.97
N THR A 18 30.30 -20.36 22.92
CA THR A 18 30.48 -19.67 21.61
C THR A 18 29.26 -19.97 20.75
N SER A 19 28.09 -19.38 21.08
CA SER A 19 27.14 -19.03 20.01
C SER A 19 27.82 -17.98 19.15
N PRO A 20 27.99 -18.20 17.84
CA PRO A 20 28.47 -17.14 16.96
C PRO A 20 27.51 -15.99 17.09
N ALA A 21 28.00 -14.81 17.45
CA ALA A 21 27.21 -13.59 17.40
C ALA A 21 26.62 -13.50 15.98
N ALA A 22 25.29 -13.46 15.92
CA ALA A 22 24.59 -13.38 14.65
C ALA A 22 25.12 -12.14 13.92
N ASP A 23 25.54 -12.33 12.70
CA ASP A 23 26.03 -11.24 11.84
C ASP A 23 24.88 -10.23 11.69
N PRO A 24 25.05 -8.94 12.09
CA PRO A 24 23.99 -7.94 12.01
C PRO A 24 23.40 -7.82 10.61
N ALA A 25 24.16 -8.12 9.56
CA ALA A 25 23.66 -8.17 8.19
C ALA A 25 22.70 -9.36 7.96
N GLN A 26 22.86 -10.46 8.66
CA GLN A 26 21.94 -11.61 8.58
C GLN A 26 20.64 -11.37 9.36
N GLU A 27 20.70 -10.70 10.50
CA GLU A 27 19.51 -10.30 11.26
C GLU A 27 18.67 -9.29 10.47
N GLU A 28 19.30 -8.30 9.85
CA GLU A 28 18.61 -7.29 9.03
C GLU A 28 17.95 -7.93 7.80
N ASN A 29 18.62 -8.88 7.14
CA ASN A 29 18.05 -9.64 6.03
C ASN A 29 16.90 -10.56 6.46
N GLN A 30 17.00 -11.22 7.61
CA GLN A 30 15.91 -12.04 8.15
C GLN A 30 14.72 -11.20 8.57
N LEU A 31 14.95 -10.01 9.15
CA LEU A 31 13.88 -9.08 9.50
C LEU A 31 13.17 -8.55 8.25
N ALA A 32 13.92 -8.17 7.23
CA ALA A 32 13.37 -7.73 5.95
C ALA A 32 12.58 -8.83 5.25
N GLN A 33 13.07 -10.08 5.27
CA GLN A 33 12.36 -11.24 4.72
C GLN A 33 11.10 -11.59 5.51
N SER A 34 11.14 -11.51 6.84
CA SER A 34 9.97 -11.79 7.68
C SER A 34 8.89 -10.71 7.52
N LEU A 35 9.29 -9.44 7.40
CA LEU A 35 8.38 -8.34 7.11
C LEU A 35 7.75 -8.47 5.72
N SER A 36 8.55 -8.78 4.69
CA SER A 36 8.06 -8.98 3.33
C SER A 36 7.15 -10.21 3.21
N ALA A 37 7.47 -11.30 3.91
CA ALA A 37 6.64 -12.49 3.97
C ALA A 37 5.32 -12.24 4.71
N SER A 38 5.33 -11.49 5.82
CA SER A 38 4.12 -11.17 6.58
C SER A 38 3.21 -10.17 5.84
N MET A 39 3.78 -9.23 5.11
CA MET A 39 3.03 -8.31 4.25
C MET A 39 2.52 -9.00 2.98
N GLY A 40 3.34 -9.87 2.37
CA GLY A 40 2.97 -10.63 1.17
C GLY A 40 1.92 -11.72 1.42
N ALA A 41 1.92 -12.34 2.61
CA ALA A 41 0.95 -13.39 2.96
C ALA A 41 -0.50 -12.88 3.05
N ASN A 42 -0.71 -11.58 3.29
CA ASN A 42 -2.04 -10.96 3.33
C ASN A 42 -2.48 -10.34 1.99
N MET A 43 -1.61 -10.34 0.97
CA MET A 43 -1.92 -9.77 -0.34
C MET A 43 -2.31 -10.88 -1.32
N ARG A 44 -3.59 -10.95 -1.69
CA ARG A 44 -4.01 -11.78 -2.82
C ARG A 44 -3.38 -11.22 -4.09
N ARG A 45 -2.69 -12.07 -4.82
CA ARG A 45 -2.19 -11.77 -6.17
C ARG A 45 -3.26 -12.13 -7.18
N THR A 46 -3.49 -11.25 -8.13
CA THR A 46 -4.32 -11.50 -9.30
C THR A 46 -3.68 -12.59 -10.16
N ALA A 47 -4.44 -13.25 -11.04
CA ALA A 47 -3.93 -14.28 -11.96
C ALA A 47 -2.74 -13.82 -12.82
N ASN A 48 -2.55 -12.52 -12.99
CA ASN A 48 -1.44 -11.89 -13.71
C ASN A 48 -0.25 -11.52 -12.81
N GLY A 49 -0.24 -11.94 -11.52
CA GLY A 49 0.85 -11.63 -10.57
C GLY A 49 0.78 -10.26 -9.92
N ASP A 50 -0.15 -9.40 -10.33
CA ASP A 50 -0.33 -8.06 -9.76
C ASP A 50 -1.01 -8.12 -8.38
N VAL A 51 -0.61 -7.22 -7.49
CA VAL A 51 -1.25 -7.07 -6.18
C VAL A 51 -2.63 -6.49 -6.34
N ASP A 52 -3.66 -7.20 -5.86
CA ASP A 52 -5.02 -6.68 -5.82
C ASP A 52 -5.16 -5.61 -4.72
N ILE A 53 -4.77 -4.38 -5.08
CA ILE A 53 -4.80 -3.21 -4.21
C ILE A 53 -6.24 -2.96 -3.73
N LEU A 54 -7.23 -3.20 -4.58
CA LEU A 54 -8.64 -3.00 -4.24
C LEU A 54 -9.07 -3.95 -3.11
N HIS A 55 -8.57 -5.19 -3.13
CA HIS A 55 -8.86 -6.16 -2.07
C HIS A 55 -8.14 -5.82 -0.77
N ALA A 56 -6.92 -5.28 -0.85
CA ALA A 56 -6.11 -4.88 0.32
C ALA A 56 -6.74 -3.72 1.13
N ILE A 57 -7.47 -2.80 0.48
CA ILE A 57 -8.21 -1.69 1.11
C ILE A 57 -9.62 -2.10 1.59
N GLY A 58 -9.95 -3.38 1.61
CA GLY A 58 -11.28 -3.87 2.00
C GLY A 58 -12.30 -3.89 0.87
N GLY A 59 -11.85 -3.80 -0.38
CA GLY A 59 -12.67 -3.82 -1.58
C GLY A 59 -13.55 -2.57 -1.73
N TRP A 60 -14.41 -2.59 -2.72
CA TRP A 60 -15.39 -1.53 -2.96
C TRP A 60 -16.29 -1.23 -1.73
N ARG A 61 -16.61 -2.28 -0.98
CA ARG A 61 -17.43 -2.18 0.23
C ARG A 61 -16.73 -1.36 1.31
N GLY A 62 -15.45 -1.60 1.60
CA GLY A 62 -14.69 -0.85 2.60
C GLY A 62 -14.58 0.64 2.25
N LEU A 63 -14.50 0.96 0.96
CA LEU A 63 -14.45 2.32 0.45
C LEU A 63 -15.78 3.06 0.67
N VAL A 64 -16.90 2.43 0.34
CA VAL A 64 -18.24 2.99 0.57
C VAL A 64 -18.47 3.18 2.06
N GLU A 65 -18.22 2.17 2.89
CA GLU A 65 -18.37 2.23 4.34
C GLU A 65 -17.57 3.37 4.98
N SER A 66 -16.33 3.60 4.53
CA SER A 66 -15.48 4.67 5.07
C SER A 66 -15.93 6.08 4.69
N SER A 67 -16.61 6.22 3.55
CA SER A 67 -17.09 7.51 3.04
C SER A 67 -18.48 7.88 3.59
N LEU A 68 -19.28 6.91 3.99
CA LEU A 68 -20.70 7.09 4.35
C LEU A 68 -20.94 8.07 5.52
N PRO A 69 -20.14 8.09 6.61
CA PRO A 69 -20.33 9.07 7.68
C PRO A 69 -20.15 10.52 7.19
N ALA A 70 -19.18 10.76 6.32
CA ALA A 70 -18.96 12.08 5.75
C ALA A 70 -20.06 12.48 4.76
N VAL A 71 -20.57 11.52 3.99
CA VAL A 71 -21.72 11.72 3.09
C VAL A 71 -22.98 12.02 3.90
N ALA A 72 -23.24 11.27 4.96
CA ALA A 72 -24.37 11.49 5.85
C ALA A 72 -24.33 12.90 6.48
N PHE A 73 -23.16 13.33 6.96
CA PHE A 73 -22.96 14.69 7.45
C PHE A 73 -23.28 15.73 6.37
N LEU A 74 -22.68 15.58 5.18
CA LEU A 74 -22.82 16.54 4.09
C LEU A 74 -24.26 16.67 3.61
N VAL A 75 -24.92 15.54 3.34
CA VAL A 75 -26.32 15.53 2.85
C VAL A 75 -27.24 16.17 3.87
N LEU A 76 -27.14 15.77 5.14
CA LEU A 76 -28.03 16.28 6.16
C LEU A 76 -27.76 17.75 6.42
N PHE A 77 -26.51 18.19 6.46
CA PHE A 77 -26.16 19.60 6.62
C PHE A 77 -26.64 20.47 5.44
N THR A 78 -26.53 19.95 4.22
CA THR A 78 -26.99 20.68 3.01
C THR A 78 -28.50 20.89 3.04
N VAL A 79 -29.26 19.89 3.48
CA VAL A 79 -30.74 19.95 3.51
C VAL A 79 -31.25 20.73 4.70
N THR A 80 -30.72 20.51 5.89
CA THR A 80 -31.27 21.06 7.14
C THR A 80 -30.60 22.35 7.61
N LYS A 81 -29.32 22.56 7.20
CA LYS A 81 -28.41 23.60 7.74
C LYS A 81 -28.21 23.50 9.27
N GLU A 82 -28.64 22.38 9.87
CA GLU A 82 -28.55 22.11 11.29
C GLU A 82 -27.27 21.34 11.61
N LEU A 83 -26.28 22.01 12.23
CA LEU A 83 -25.00 21.42 12.56
C LEU A 83 -25.15 20.19 13.48
N ASN A 84 -25.85 20.36 14.59
CA ASN A 84 -25.96 19.30 15.61
C ASN A 84 -26.63 18.04 15.05
N LEU A 85 -27.68 18.19 14.27
CA LEU A 85 -28.38 17.07 13.63
C LEU A 85 -27.45 16.32 12.66
N SER A 86 -26.69 17.07 11.89
CA SER A 86 -25.73 16.50 10.91
C SER A 86 -24.58 15.76 11.58
N LEU A 87 -24.06 16.27 12.72
CA LEU A 87 -23.03 15.60 13.51
C LEU A 87 -23.56 14.30 14.13
N ILE A 88 -24.79 14.33 14.67
CA ILE A 88 -25.42 13.12 15.22
C ILE A 88 -25.61 12.07 14.14
N ALA A 89 -26.04 12.45 12.93
CA ALA A 89 -26.18 11.54 11.82
C ALA A 89 -24.85 10.92 11.39
N ALA A 90 -23.79 11.71 11.32
CA ALA A 90 -22.44 11.20 11.00
C ALA A 90 -21.94 10.19 12.05
N LEU A 91 -22.13 10.51 13.34
CA LEU A 91 -21.76 9.63 14.45
C LEU A 91 -22.61 8.35 14.47
N ALA A 92 -23.91 8.47 14.24
CA ALA A 92 -24.80 7.31 14.15
C ALA A 92 -24.42 6.40 13.00
N ALA A 93 -24.15 6.95 11.82
CA ALA A 93 -23.66 6.19 10.67
C ALA A 93 -22.34 5.48 11.00
N ALA A 94 -21.37 6.20 11.57
CA ALA A 94 -20.09 5.61 11.97
C ALA A 94 -20.28 4.50 13.02
N GLY A 95 -21.16 4.69 13.99
CA GLY A 95 -21.50 3.70 15.03
C GLY A 95 -22.12 2.43 14.44
N VAL A 96 -23.09 2.58 13.54
CA VAL A 96 -23.74 1.44 12.86
C VAL A 96 -22.72 0.64 12.05
N PHE A 97 -21.86 1.30 11.27
CA PHE A 97 -20.81 0.59 10.50
C PHE A 97 -19.77 -0.07 11.40
N THR A 98 -19.40 0.58 12.50
CA THR A 98 -18.51 -0.03 13.49
C THR A 98 -19.12 -1.30 14.06
N LEU A 99 -20.40 -1.27 14.41
CA LEU A 99 -21.13 -2.43 14.94
C LEU A 99 -21.21 -3.55 13.89
N ILE A 100 -21.55 -3.22 12.65
CA ILE A 100 -21.57 -4.19 11.54
C ILE A 100 -20.21 -4.86 11.37
N ARG A 101 -19.11 -4.10 11.40
CA ARG A 101 -17.75 -4.62 11.31
C ARG A 101 -17.39 -5.55 12.46
N LEU A 102 -17.81 -5.22 13.68
CA LEU A 102 -17.59 -6.08 14.86
C LEU A 102 -18.34 -7.39 14.74
N VAL A 103 -19.61 -7.37 14.32
CA VAL A 103 -20.40 -8.57 14.08
C VAL A 103 -19.80 -9.45 12.96
N GLN A 104 -19.14 -8.85 11.98
CA GLN A 104 -18.44 -9.57 10.89
C GLN A 104 -17.05 -10.10 11.30
N GLY A 105 -16.67 -9.99 12.57
CA GLY A 105 -15.40 -10.55 13.07
C GLY A 105 -14.17 -9.70 12.76
N SER A 106 -14.34 -8.42 12.39
CA SER A 106 -13.20 -7.52 12.20
C SER A 106 -12.48 -7.25 13.52
N LYS A 107 -11.16 -7.01 13.47
CA LYS A 107 -10.37 -6.65 14.65
C LYS A 107 -10.95 -5.38 15.30
N LEU A 108 -11.22 -5.44 16.61
CA LEU A 108 -11.79 -4.34 17.39
C LEU A 108 -11.08 -2.99 17.16
N VAL A 109 -9.76 -3.00 17.15
CA VAL A 109 -8.94 -1.80 16.92
C VAL A 109 -9.25 -1.17 15.55
N SER A 110 -9.34 -1.98 14.50
CA SER A 110 -9.64 -1.49 13.14
C SER A 110 -11.05 -0.91 13.02
N ALA A 111 -12.03 -1.51 13.69
CA ALA A 111 -13.41 -1.02 13.68
C ALA A 111 -13.55 0.29 14.47
N LEU A 112 -12.92 0.40 15.64
CA LEU A 112 -12.97 1.59 16.49
C LEU A 112 -12.20 2.77 15.89
N THR A 113 -11.12 2.56 15.16
CA THR A 113 -10.32 3.65 14.56
C THR A 113 -11.18 4.56 13.66
N GLY A 114 -12.07 3.98 12.86
CA GLY A 114 -13.01 4.75 12.03
C GLY A 114 -13.97 5.60 12.84
N LEU A 115 -14.58 5.03 13.89
CA LEU A 115 -15.49 5.75 14.78
C LEU A 115 -14.80 6.89 15.52
N VAL A 116 -13.61 6.64 16.07
CA VAL A 116 -12.81 7.66 16.76
C VAL A 116 -12.45 8.80 15.80
N GLY A 117 -12.07 8.48 14.56
CA GLY A 117 -11.78 9.50 13.54
C GLY A 117 -12.97 10.42 13.27
N VAL A 118 -14.17 9.85 13.10
CA VAL A 118 -15.41 10.63 12.92
C VAL A 118 -15.75 11.42 14.17
N ALA A 119 -15.59 10.84 15.37
CA ALA A 119 -15.84 11.52 16.63
C ALA A 119 -14.94 12.74 16.83
N ILE A 120 -13.65 12.65 16.48
CA ILE A 120 -12.72 13.78 16.53
C ILE A 120 -13.16 14.90 15.57
N CYS A 121 -13.55 14.55 14.33
CA CYS A 121 -14.07 15.52 13.36
C CYS A 121 -15.36 16.20 13.86
N ALA A 122 -16.28 15.40 14.39
CA ALA A 122 -17.53 15.91 14.93
C ALA A 122 -17.30 16.81 16.17
N PHE A 123 -16.38 16.43 17.05
CA PHE A 123 -16.00 17.23 18.21
C PHE A 123 -15.39 18.58 17.82
N ALA A 124 -14.53 18.62 16.80
CA ALA A 124 -13.94 19.85 16.30
C ALA A 124 -15.03 20.84 15.83
N ALA A 125 -15.95 20.39 14.97
CA ALA A 125 -17.07 21.19 14.49
C ALA A 125 -18.06 21.61 15.61
N TYR A 126 -18.33 20.72 16.56
CA TYR A 126 -19.19 21.03 17.71
C TYR A 126 -18.60 22.12 18.61
N ARG A 127 -17.28 22.06 18.87
CA ARG A 127 -16.60 23.03 19.75
C ARG A 127 -16.56 24.43 19.17
N THR A 128 -16.46 24.57 17.88
CA THR A 128 -16.36 25.86 17.18
C THR A 128 -17.72 26.38 16.71
N GLY A 129 -18.73 25.53 16.63
CA GLY A 129 -20.05 25.86 16.06
C GLY A 129 -19.99 26.00 14.53
N ASN A 130 -18.84 25.71 13.88
CA ASN A 130 -18.68 25.88 12.46
C ASN A 130 -18.61 24.51 11.74
N ALA A 131 -19.52 24.28 10.80
CA ALA A 131 -19.61 23.02 10.06
C ALA A 131 -18.37 22.73 9.21
N SER A 132 -17.66 23.76 8.73
CA SER A 132 -16.42 23.59 7.97
C SER A 132 -15.33 22.92 8.79
N ASP A 133 -15.35 23.07 10.12
CA ASP A 133 -14.32 22.51 11.00
C ASP A 133 -14.40 20.99 11.16
N TYR A 134 -15.49 20.36 10.72
CA TYR A 134 -15.56 18.92 10.52
C TYR A 134 -14.45 18.39 9.59
N PHE A 135 -13.98 19.23 8.67
CA PHE A 135 -12.96 18.87 7.69
C PHE A 135 -11.52 19.21 8.11
N VAL A 136 -11.34 20.04 9.15
CA VAL A 136 -10.02 20.53 9.61
C VAL A 136 -9.07 19.41 9.98
N VAL A 137 -9.56 18.36 10.65
CA VAL A 137 -8.76 17.19 11.01
C VAL A 137 -8.15 16.55 9.75
N GLY A 138 -8.90 16.52 8.64
CA GLY A 138 -8.42 16.04 7.35
C GLY A 138 -7.32 16.91 6.76
N PHE A 139 -7.35 18.23 6.95
CA PHE A 139 -6.28 19.13 6.50
C PHE A 139 -4.98 18.90 7.27
N TRP A 140 -5.06 18.79 8.59
CA TRP A 140 -3.92 18.46 9.42
C TRP A 140 -3.30 17.13 9.05
N THR A 141 -4.12 16.09 8.88
CA THR A 141 -3.66 14.77 8.46
C THR A 141 -2.97 14.84 7.10
N ASN A 142 -3.58 15.54 6.13
CA ASN A 142 -3.00 15.71 4.80
C ASN A 142 -1.67 16.48 4.85
N GLY A 143 -1.59 17.55 5.66
CA GLY A 143 -0.38 18.32 5.89
C GLY A 143 0.75 17.50 6.49
N VAL A 144 0.45 16.65 7.49
CA VAL A 144 1.42 15.73 8.09
C VAL A 144 1.95 14.73 7.07
N TYR A 145 1.09 14.16 6.23
CA TYR A 145 1.54 13.25 5.15
C TYR A 145 2.39 13.97 4.11
N ILE A 146 2.02 15.18 3.67
CA ILE A 146 2.86 15.98 2.77
C ILE A 146 4.23 16.21 3.38
N LEU A 147 4.28 16.62 4.64
CA LEU A 147 5.54 16.84 5.35
C LEU A 147 6.38 15.55 5.44
N ALA A 148 5.76 14.43 5.78
CA ALA A 148 6.43 13.13 5.83
C ALA A 148 7.00 12.71 4.47
N TYR A 149 6.26 12.89 3.38
CA TYR A 149 6.76 12.61 2.03
C TYR A 149 7.91 13.54 1.63
N LEU A 150 7.80 14.85 1.92
CA LEU A 150 8.87 15.81 1.64
C LEU A 150 10.14 15.47 2.42
N LEU A 151 10.03 15.18 3.72
CA LEU A 151 11.16 14.76 4.55
C LEU A 151 11.77 13.45 4.04
N SER A 152 10.94 12.48 3.64
CA SER A 152 11.42 11.22 3.09
C SER A 152 12.23 11.40 1.81
N MET A 153 11.79 12.33 0.96
CA MET A 153 12.54 12.67 -0.27
C MET A 153 13.85 13.42 0.04
N LEU A 154 13.84 14.30 1.04
CA LEU A 154 15.04 15.04 1.46
C LEU A 154 16.13 14.09 1.95
N VAL A 155 15.75 13.05 2.70
CA VAL A 155 16.67 12.01 3.21
C VAL A 155 17.01 10.96 2.13
N ARG A 156 16.49 11.09 0.91
CA ARG A 156 16.63 10.10 -0.17
C ARG A 156 16.08 8.70 0.19
N TRP A 157 15.02 8.69 0.99
CA TRP A 157 14.25 7.49 1.34
C TRP A 157 12.78 7.68 0.91
N PRO A 158 12.48 7.66 -0.41
CA PRO A 158 11.13 7.93 -0.89
C PRO A 158 10.14 6.90 -0.33
N LEU A 159 9.15 7.36 0.46
CA LEU A 159 8.18 6.48 1.14
C LEU A 159 7.39 5.60 0.16
N MET A 160 6.97 6.14 -0.98
CA MET A 160 6.30 5.34 -2.01
C MET A 160 7.25 4.30 -2.62
N GLY A 161 8.53 4.65 -2.77
CA GLY A 161 9.56 3.71 -3.21
C GLY A 161 9.72 2.54 -2.24
N LEU A 162 9.72 2.81 -0.94
CA LEU A 162 9.79 1.77 0.08
C LEU A 162 8.58 0.82 0.01
N ILE A 163 7.36 1.39 -0.11
CA ILE A 163 6.13 0.60 -0.23
C ILE A 163 6.15 -0.25 -1.49
N PHE A 164 6.49 0.33 -2.64
CA PHE A 164 6.51 -0.39 -3.91
C PHE A 164 7.63 -1.43 -3.99
N ALA A 165 8.80 -1.15 -3.41
CA ALA A 165 9.90 -2.11 -3.33
C ALA A 165 9.51 -3.34 -2.50
N VAL A 166 8.82 -3.15 -1.36
CA VAL A 166 8.29 -4.25 -0.55
C VAL A 166 7.25 -5.07 -1.33
N ILE A 167 6.32 -4.40 -2.03
CA ILE A 167 5.30 -5.08 -2.85
C ILE A 167 5.93 -5.90 -3.98
N ARG A 168 6.98 -5.37 -4.61
CA ARG A 168 7.71 -6.04 -5.70
C ARG A 168 8.75 -7.07 -5.24
N GLY A 169 9.04 -7.11 -3.94
CA GLY A 169 10.06 -8.02 -3.39
C GLY A 169 11.50 -7.58 -3.70
N GLU A 170 11.74 -6.32 -4.05
CA GLU A 170 13.05 -5.80 -4.44
C GLU A 170 14.01 -5.58 -3.25
N ALA A 171 13.58 -5.84 -2.02
CA ALA A 171 14.35 -5.54 -0.80
C ALA A 171 14.88 -4.09 -0.82
N LEU A 172 16.14 -3.86 -0.47
CA LEU A 172 16.78 -2.52 -0.48
C LEU A 172 17.74 -2.31 -1.66
N SER A 173 17.80 -3.26 -2.60
CA SER A 173 18.72 -3.23 -3.76
C SER A 173 18.51 -2.02 -4.68
N TRP A 174 17.26 -1.51 -4.75
CA TRP A 174 16.91 -0.33 -5.54
C TRP A 174 17.69 0.94 -5.15
N ARG A 175 18.18 1.03 -3.90
CA ARG A 175 18.97 2.19 -3.45
C ARG A 175 20.35 2.29 -4.12
N GLN A 176 20.91 1.17 -4.51
CA GLN A 176 22.22 1.11 -5.19
C GLN A 176 22.09 1.46 -6.68
N ASN A 177 20.89 1.41 -7.23
CA ASN A 177 20.63 1.75 -8.61
C ASN A 177 20.06 3.20 -8.71
N PRO A 178 20.81 4.17 -9.26
CA PRO A 178 20.40 5.57 -9.34
C PRO A 178 19.15 5.77 -10.22
N VAL A 179 18.93 4.92 -11.21
CA VAL A 179 17.74 4.98 -12.09
C VAL A 179 16.49 4.60 -11.27
N ARG A 180 16.56 3.50 -10.52
CA ARG A 180 15.45 3.04 -9.68
C ARG A 180 15.12 4.04 -8.57
N LEU A 181 16.15 4.60 -7.94
CA LEU A 181 15.96 5.65 -6.94
C LEU A 181 15.21 6.85 -7.51
N ARG A 182 15.59 7.29 -8.74
CA ARG A 182 14.92 8.41 -9.42
C ARG A 182 13.46 8.10 -9.75
N GLN A 183 13.15 6.90 -10.21
CA GLN A 183 11.78 6.45 -10.47
C GLN A 183 10.93 6.47 -9.19
N TYR A 184 11.45 5.97 -8.08
CA TYR A 184 10.76 6.00 -6.79
C TYR A 184 10.61 7.41 -6.20
N MET A 185 11.58 8.29 -6.43
CA MET A 185 11.44 9.72 -6.11
C MET A 185 10.32 10.37 -6.90
N LEU A 186 10.22 10.10 -8.22
CA LEU A 186 9.13 10.59 -9.07
C LEU A 186 7.77 10.06 -8.61
N ALA A 187 7.66 8.77 -8.27
CA ALA A 187 6.44 8.18 -7.74
C ALA A 187 5.99 8.89 -6.44
N THR A 188 6.93 9.19 -5.55
CA THR A 188 6.64 9.91 -4.30
C THR A 188 6.24 11.37 -4.60
N TRP A 189 6.88 12.03 -5.57
CA TRP A 189 6.50 13.38 -6.01
C TRP A 189 5.08 13.43 -6.56
N ILE A 190 4.67 12.47 -7.39
CA ILE A 190 3.31 12.39 -7.94
C ILE A 190 2.28 12.42 -6.81
N ILE A 191 2.42 11.55 -5.80
CA ILE A 191 1.49 11.50 -4.67
C ILE A 191 1.53 12.80 -3.86
N THR A 192 2.72 13.36 -3.62
CA THR A 192 2.88 14.62 -2.88
C THR A 192 2.19 15.78 -3.58
N VAL A 193 2.39 15.92 -4.90
CA VAL A 193 1.75 16.98 -5.70
C VAL A 193 0.23 16.83 -5.69
N LEU A 194 -0.31 15.63 -5.80
CA LEU A 194 -1.75 15.38 -5.72
C LEU A 194 -2.32 15.76 -4.35
N MET A 195 -1.60 15.47 -3.26
CA MET A 195 -2.00 15.89 -1.91
C MET A 195 -1.94 17.41 -1.74
N MET A 196 -0.90 18.07 -2.29
CA MET A 196 -0.80 19.53 -2.29
C MET A 196 -1.92 20.18 -3.12
N LEU A 197 -2.21 19.65 -4.31
CA LEU A 197 -3.30 20.12 -5.15
C LEU A 197 -4.65 20.03 -4.42
N ARG A 198 -4.90 18.90 -3.76
CA ARG A 198 -6.10 18.71 -2.95
C ARG A 198 -6.21 19.76 -1.85
N LEU A 199 -5.12 20.01 -1.11
CA LEU A 199 -5.10 21.01 -0.06
C LEU A 199 -5.29 22.42 -0.62
N ALA A 200 -4.65 22.74 -1.75
CA ALA A 200 -4.78 24.02 -2.43
C ALA A 200 -6.21 24.34 -2.88
N VAL A 201 -7.00 23.34 -3.24
CA VAL A 201 -8.42 23.51 -3.58
C VAL A 201 -9.28 23.60 -2.32
N GLN A 202 -9.04 22.77 -1.32
CA GLN A 202 -9.90 22.66 -0.15
C GLN A 202 -9.72 23.82 0.84
N VAL A 203 -8.51 24.36 1.01
CA VAL A 203 -8.24 25.44 1.96
C VAL A 203 -8.98 26.75 1.61
N PRO A 204 -9.01 27.24 0.36
CA PRO A 204 -9.84 28.38 0.00
C PRO A 204 -11.34 28.16 0.25
N LEU A 205 -11.87 26.97 -0.04
CA LEU A 205 -13.26 26.62 0.22
C LEU A 205 -13.59 26.61 1.72
N TYR A 206 -12.64 26.19 2.54
CA TYR A 206 -12.76 26.26 4.00
C TYR A 206 -12.88 27.71 4.48
N PHE A 207 -12.00 28.62 4.03
CA PHE A 207 -12.06 30.03 4.41
C PHE A 207 -13.32 30.73 3.87
N ALA A 208 -13.87 30.24 2.75
CA ALA A 208 -15.15 30.72 2.22
C ALA A 208 -16.36 30.16 2.98
N ASN A 209 -16.17 29.30 3.99
CA ASN A 209 -17.23 28.60 4.72
C ASN A 209 -18.25 27.85 3.82
N ASN A 210 -17.80 27.42 2.64
CA ASN A 210 -18.65 26.69 1.71
C ASN A 210 -18.57 25.18 2.00
N VAL A 211 -19.37 24.73 2.96
CA VAL A 211 -19.37 23.33 3.46
C VAL A 211 -19.75 22.35 2.36
N GLU A 212 -20.71 22.71 1.50
CA GLU A 212 -21.16 21.85 0.41
C GLU A 212 -20.04 21.61 -0.62
N ALA A 213 -19.42 22.68 -1.08
CA ALA A 213 -18.31 22.58 -2.03
C ALA A 213 -17.11 21.85 -1.41
N LEU A 214 -16.84 22.09 -0.12
CA LEU A 214 -15.77 21.41 0.61
C LEU A 214 -16.03 19.90 0.70
N GLY A 215 -17.25 19.51 1.06
CA GLY A 215 -17.64 18.11 1.14
C GLY A 215 -17.64 17.42 -0.22
N ALA A 216 -18.22 18.05 -1.26
CA ALA A 216 -18.22 17.52 -2.62
C ALA A 216 -16.79 17.34 -3.16
N THR A 217 -15.93 18.35 -2.97
CA THR A 217 -14.52 18.29 -3.37
C THR A 217 -13.78 17.21 -2.63
N ARG A 218 -14.07 17.01 -1.33
CA ARG A 218 -13.45 15.93 -0.54
C ARG A 218 -13.79 14.55 -1.08
N LEU A 219 -15.02 14.34 -1.56
CA LEU A 219 -15.44 13.07 -2.15
C LEU A 219 -14.80 12.86 -3.54
N ILE A 220 -14.87 13.87 -4.40
CA ILE A 220 -14.34 13.79 -5.77
C ILE A 220 -12.80 13.65 -5.77
N MET A 221 -12.13 14.50 -4.98
CA MET A 221 -10.66 14.47 -4.84
C MET A 221 -10.20 13.47 -3.76
N GLY A 222 -11.07 12.66 -3.23
CA GLY A 222 -10.74 11.59 -2.29
C GLY A 222 -10.18 10.39 -3.05
N LEU A 223 -10.99 9.36 -3.09
CA LEU A 223 -10.65 8.05 -3.62
C LEU A 223 -10.24 8.04 -5.09
N PRO A 224 -10.99 8.71 -6.02
CA PRO A 224 -10.64 8.68 -7.43
C PRO A 224 -9.25 9.30 -7.70
N LEU A 225 -8.96 10.42 -7.03
CA LEU A 225 -7.68 11.10 -7.22
C LEU A 225 -6.51 10.29 -6.63
N TYR A 226 -6.71 9.66 -5.46
CA TYR A 226 -5.68 8.81 -4.87
C TYR A 226 -5.45 7.54 -5.68
N ALA A 227 -6.51 6.90 -6.18
CA ALA A 227 -6.40 5.73 -7.04
C ALA A 227 -5.62 6.04 -8.33
N LEU A 228 -5.94 7.19 -8.97
CA LEU A 228 -5.21 7.67 -10.14
C LEU A 228 -3.73 7.95 -9.78
N GLY A 229 -3.47 8.58 -8.64
CA GLY A 229 -2.13 8.90 -8.19
C GLY A 229 -1.28 7.66 -7.93
N VAL A 230 -1.84 6.68 -7.23
CA VAL A 230 -1.15 5.41 -6.96
C VAL A 230 -0.90 4.64 -8.26
N TRP A 231 -1.88 4.60 -9.17
CA TRP A 231 -1.72 3.96 -10.48
C TRP A 231 -0.62 4.63 -11.29
N LEU A 232 -0.60 5.96 -11.35
CA LEU A 232 0.43 6.71 -12.07
C LEU A 232 1.82 6.51 -11.47
N ALA A 233 1.91 6.57 -10.13
CA ALA A 233 3.14 6.32 -9.40
C ALA A 233 3.66 4.89 -9.62
N TRP A 234 2.75 3.90 -9.67
CA TRP A 234 3.09 2.51 -9.99
C TRP A 234 3.64 2.36 -11.40
N ARG A 235 2.97 2.97 -12.40
CA ARG A 235 3.41 2.97 -13.81
C ARG A 235 4.80 3.57 -13.98
N VAL A 236 5.03 4.76 -13.39
CA VAL A 236 6.32 5.48 -13.51
C VAL A 236 7.45 4.74 -12.79
N SER A 237 7.12 3.97 -11.76
CA SER A 237 8.10 3.16 -11.03
C SER A 237 8.21 1.72 -11.53
N ALA A 238 7.59 1.36 -12.67
CA ALA A 238 7.75 0.04 -13.25
C ALA A 238 9.23 -0.25 -13.58
N PRO A 239 9.73 -1.48 -13.37
CA PRO A 239 11.01 -1.88 -13.91
C PRO A 239 10.99 -1.71 -15.43
N GLU A 240 12.04 -1.16 -15.98
CA GLU A 240 12.28 -1.25 -17.41
C GLU A 240 12.52 -2.74 -17.70
N GLU A 241 11.66 -3.37 -18.50
CA GLU A 241 11.90 -4.71 -18.97
C GLU A 241 13.26 -4.68 -19.66
N ALA A 242 14.20 -5.48 -19.18
CA ALA A 242 15.45 -5.66 -19.90
C ALA A 242 15.07 -6.02 -21.34
N PRO A 243 15.65 -5.35 -22.37
CA PRO A 243 15.38 -5.78 -23.74
C PRO A 243 15.64 -7.28 -23.79
N VAL A 244 14.66 -8.02 -24.26
CA VAL A 244 14.84 -9.44 -24.58
C VAL A 244 16.08 -9.46 -25.44
N SER A 245 17.20 -9.94 -24.89
CA SER A 245 18.37 -10.22 -25.70
C SER A 245 17.88 -11.28 -26.66
N GLU A 246 17.54 -10.87 -27.88
CA GLU A 246 17.51 -11.76 -29.02
C GLU A 246 18.95 -12.27 -29.07
N ASP A 247 19.17 -13.45 -28.48
CA ASP A 247 20.43 -14.14 -28.54
C ASP A 247 20.52 -14.66 -29.96
N PRO A 248 21.32 -14.05 -30.85
CA PRO A 248 21.38 -14.49 -32.25
C PRO A 248 21.87 -15.94 -32.38
N GLU A 249 22.58 -16.45 -31.34
CA GLU A 249 23.04 -17.84 -31.27
C GLU A 249 21.88 -18.83 -30.99
N ALA A 250 20.77 -18.40 -30.35
CA ALA A 250 19.63 -19.28 -30.11
C ALA A 250 18.80 -19.51 -31.38
N ASP A 251 18.74 -18.51 -32.26
CA ASP A 251 18.00 -18.60 -33.53
C ASP A 251 18.84 -19.44 -34.56
N GLU A 252 20.17 -19.28 -34.55
CA GLU A 252 21.06 -20.03 -35.41
C GLU A 252 21.11 -21.53 -35.04
N THR A 253 20.99 -21.85 -33.74
CA THR A 253 20.91 -23.26 -33.28
C THR A 253 19.53 -23.88 -33.53
N ALA A 254 18.45 -23.12 -33.51
CA ALA A 254 17.11 -23.60 -33.86
C ALA A 254 16.99 -23.87 -35.36
N GLU A 255 17.54 -22.99 -36.22
CA GLU A 255 17.52 -23.14 -37.68
C GLU A 255 18.44 -24.29 -38.13
N ALA A 256 19.59 -24.49 -37.44
CA ALA A 256 20.47 -25.63 -37.69
C ALA A 256 19.86 -26.99 -37.28
N ALA A 257 19.03 -27.02 -36.24
CA ALA A 257 18.30 -28.21 -35.79
C ALA A 257 17.17 -28.57 -36.77
N ASP A 258 16.42 -27.60 -37.27
CA ASP A 258 15.32 -27.80 -38.24
C ASP A 258 15.84 -28.26 -39.60
N THR A 259 17.01 -27.74 -40.05
CA THR A 259 17.66 -28.21 -41.29
C THR A 259 18.25 -29.62 -41.17
N ALA A 260 18.66 -30.03 -39.98
CA ALA A 260 19.16 -31.40 -39.76
C ALA A 260 18.03 -32.43 -39.79
N GLU A 261 16.84 -32.09 -39.21
CA GLU A 261 15.66 -32.98 -39.18
C GLU A 261 15.02 -33.15 -40.55
N THR A 262 15.04 -32.12 -41.40
CA THR A 262 14.53 -32.19 -42.79
C THR A 262 15.43 -33.03 -43.70
N THR A 263 16.73 -33.11 -43.43
CA THR A 263 17.66 -33.91 -44.26
C THR A 263 17.58 -35.39 -43.92
N GLU A 264 17.21 -35.77 -42.71
CA GLU A 264 17.10 -37.19 -42.29
C GLU A 264 15.82 -37.88 -42.80
N VAL A 265 14.76 -37.10 -43.02
CA VAL A 265 13.47 -37.62 -43.55
C VAL A 265 13.59 -37.96 -45.06
N ASP A 266 14.33 -37.21 -45.86
CA ASP A 266 14.48 -37.43 -47.30
C ASP A 266 15.41 -38.60 -47.63
N GLY A 267 16.29 -39.02 -46.69
CA GLY A 267 17.18 -40.17 -46.87
C GLY A 267 16.55 -41.56 -46.64
N SER A 268 15.33 -41.62 -46.08
CA SER A 268 14.68 -42.89 -45.72
C SER A 268 13.70 -43.44 -46.80
N GLU A 269 13.36 -42.64 -47.80
CA GLU A 269 12.43 -43.05 -48.86
C GLU A 269 13.07 -43.63 -50.12
N SER A 270 14.38 -43.79 -50.16
CA SER A 270 15.13 -44.30 -51.31
C SER A 270 15.81 -45.65 -51.07
N ARG A 271 15.23 -46.55 -50.26
CA ARG A 271 15.67 -47.96 -50.20
C ARG A 271 14.50 -48.93 -50.31
#